data_dfe9887a4541c43d564fe42611be56a1
#
_entry.id   dfe9887a4541c43d564fe42611be56a1
#
_cell.length_a   1.000
_cell.length_b   1.000
_cell.length_c   1.000
_cell.angle_alpha   90.00
_cell.angle_beta   90.00
_cell.angle_gamma   90.00
#
_symmetry.space_group_name_H-M   'P 1'
#
loop_
_entity.id
_entity.type
_entity.pdbx_description
1 polymer ?
#
loop_
_entity_poly.entity_id
_entity_poly.type
_entity_poly.pdbx_seq_one_letter_code
_entity_poly.pdbx_strand_id
1 'polypeptide(L)'
;MTHIAQPPLSAQIRQLEEEVGAVLLVRWARGVRVTPAGSSFLDDARAILARAEQATLRAREFQSGKRSTLRVGLMPSATQSLLPGLIRRFKASNMDVSIEAQERVPSSRQLQAMRNAELDFGFIRPGSVVGQSEWVCAIDDPYWIALPENHALANTTKPLPVTALEPEVFVAFSRYAESDFFDQTASLCEAAGFKPDVRHTATQFMSVLAMVSSGLGVAIVPASCAILAPRGVTMRLLTGVARKSQLVLIANKALLQDEWGQSVLEIAEQELRALEKAVHKVAVARR
;
A
#
# COMPACT_ATOMS: atom_id res chain seq x y z
N MET A 1 -27.23 -9.29 -8.40
CA MET A 1 -27.82 -8.45 -9.45
C MET A 1 -29.27 -8.22 -9.10
N THR A 2 -29.63 -7.00 -8.72
CA THR A 2 -31.02 -6.62 -8.40
C THR A 2 -31.79 -6.41 -9.70
N HIS A 3 -32.81 -7.22 -9.97
CA HIS A 3 -33.73 -7.06 -11.10
C HIS A 3 -34.73 -5.92 -10.82
N ILE A 4 -34.24 -4.67 -10.84
CA ILE A 4 -35.13 -3.50 -10.79
C ILE A 4 -35.39 -3.04 -12.21
N ALA A 5 -36.66 -2.92 -12.61
CA ALA A 5 -37.03 -2.42 -13.93
C ALA A 5 -36.60 -0.94 -14.08
N GLN A 6 -36.21 -0.50 -15.29
CA GLN A 6 -35.66 0.85 -15.53
C GLN A 6 -36.62 2.03 -15.12
N PRO A 7 -37.97 1.96 -15.31
CA PRO A 7 -38.83 3.06 -14.90
C PRO A 7 -38.83 3.37 -13.39
N PRO A 8 -38.95 2.39 -12.47
CA PRO A 8 -38.87 2.65 -11.03
C PRO A 8 -37.51 3.17 -10.58
N LEU A 9 -36.41 2.71 -11.17
CA LEU A 9 -35.06 3.20 -10.84
C LEU A 9 -34.89 4.68 -11.18
N SER A 10 -35.39 5.11 -12.34
CA SER A 10 -35.34 6.52 -12.76
C SER A 10 -36.17 7.46 -11.86
N ALA A 11 -37.27 6.97 -11.31
CA ALA A 11 -38.07 7.72 -10.33
C ALA A 11 -37.38 7.85 -8.99
N GLN A 12 -36.78 6.75 -8.51
CA GLN A 12 -36.01 6.74 -7.25
C GLN A 12 -34.80 7.67 -7.31
N ILE A 13 -34.08 7.71 -8.45
CA ILE A 13 -32.93 8.62 -8.60
C ILE A 13 -33.41 10.08 -8.57
N ARG A 14 -34.53 10.45 -9.24
CA ARG A 14 -35.05 11.81 -9.17
C ARG A 14 -35.45 12.20 -7.75
N GLN A 15 -36.15 11.31 -7.05
CA GLN A 15 -36.50 11.54 -5.65
C GLN A 15 -35.26 11.77 -4.79
N LEU A 16 -34.19 10.97 -4.97
CA LEU A 16 -32.93 11.14 -4.27
C LEU A 16 -32.29 12.51 -4.60
N GLU A 17 -32.29 12.92 -5.86
CA GLU A 17 -31.76 14.24 -6.28
C GLU A 17 -32.57 15.39 -5.66
N GLU A 18 -33.91 15.26 -5.55
CA GLU A 18 -34.77 16.21 -4.86
C GLU A 18 -34.48 16.28 -3.37
N GLU A 19 -34.31 15.12 -2.69
CA GLU A 19 -34.01 15.04 -1.26
C GLU A 19 -32.60 15.61 -0.94
N VAL A 20 -31.62 15.34 -1.79
CA VAL A 20 -30.25 15.84 -1.66
C VAL A 20 -30.13 17.32 -2.07
N GLY A 21 -31.04 17.81 -2.89
CA GLY A 21 -31.02 19.17 -3.42
C GLY A 21 -29.94 19.39 -4.49
N ALA A 22 -29.47 18.34 -5.14
CA ALA A 22 -28.42 18.40 -6.15
C ALA A 22 -28.64 17.40 -7.29
N VAL A 23 -28.27 17.78 -8.52
CA VAL A 23 -28.28 16.88 -9.68
C VAL A 23 -27.05 15.96 -9.56
N LEU A 24 -27.29 14.66 -9.38
CA LEU A 24 -26.24 13.65 -9.24
C LEU A 24 -25.89 12.99 -10.56
N LEU A 25 -26.87 12.87 -11.49
CA LEU A 25 -26.71 12.23 -12.77
C LEU A 25 -27.23 13.13 -13.91
N VAL A 26 -26.46 13.21 -15.00
CA VAL A 26 -26.94 13.87 -16.26
C VAL A 26 -27.11 12.83 -17.35
N ARG A 27 -28.23 12.99 -18.12
CA ARG A 27 -28.55 12.12 -19.26
C ARG A 27 -27.96 12.71 -20.54
N TRP A 28 -27.26 11.86 -21.28
CA TRP A 28 -26.75 12.18 -22.61
C TRP A 28 -27.35 11.26 -23.65
N ALA A 29 -27.23 11.63 -24.92
CA ALA A 29 -27.71 10.81 -26.03
C ALA A 29 -27.15 9.37 -26.07
N ARG A 30 -26.04 9.11 -25.38
CA ARG A 30 -25.36 7.80 -25.32
C ARG A 30 -25.34 7.17 -23.93
N GLY A 31 -26.16 7.64 -22.96
CA GLY A 31 -26.22 7.06 -21.62
C GLY A 31 -26.32 8.07 -20.48
N VAL A 32 -25.90 7.69 -19.29
CA VAL A 32 -25.95 8.48 -18.07
C VAL A 32 -24.53 8.78 -17.59
N ARG A 33 -24.28 9.99 -17.13
CA ARG A 33 -23.01 10.43 -16.59
C ARG A 33 -23.18 10.96 -15.17
N VAL A 34 -22.27 10.62 -14.29
CA VAL A 34 -22.24 11.12 -12.92
C VAL A 34 -21.70 12.56 -12.94
N THR A 35 -22.34 13.47 -12.21
CA THR A 35 -21.86 14.85 -12.01
C THR A 35 -20.74 14.89 -10.97
N PRO A 36 -19.98 15.99 -10.83
CA PRO A 36 -19.04 16.15 -9.72
C PRO A 36 -19.73 16.02 -8.35
N ALA A 37 -20.93 16.60 -8.16
CA ALA A 37 -21.74 16.43 -6.96
C ALA A 37 -22.17 14.97 -6.76
N GLY A 38 -22.56 14.30 -7.85
CA GLY A 38 -22.90 12.88 -7.84
C GLY A 38 -21.74 11.99 -7.48
N SER A 39 -20.51 12.30 -7.93
CA SER A 39 -19.30 11.54 -7.57
C SER A 39 -19.01 11.65 -6.07
N SER A 40 -19.05 12.87 -5.51
CA SER A 40 -18.88 13.09 -4.07
C SER A 40 -19.95 12.36 -3.26
N PHE A 41 -21.22 12.49 -3.64
CA PHE A 41 -22.33 11.84 -2.96
C PHE A 41 -22.23 10.30 -3.03
N LEU A 42 -21.82 9.76 -4.17
CA LEU A 42 -21.66 8.31 -4.37
C LEU A 42 -20.58 7.71 -3.44
N ASP A 43 -19.48 8.43 -3.26
CA ASP A 43 -18.39 7.99 -2.36
C ASP A 43 -18.88 8.00 -0.91
N ASP A 44 -19.59 9.04 -0.47
CA ASP A 44 -20.18 9.13 0.87
C ASP A 44 -21.29 8.07 1.09
N ALA A 45 -22.16 7.87 0.10
CA ALA A 45 -23.23 6.86 0.17
C ALA A 45 -22.65 5.43 0.29
N ARG A 46 -21.60 5.11 -0.46
CA ARG A 46 -20.90 3.83 -0.35
C ARG A 46 -20.29 3.65 1.04
N ALA A 47 -19.69 4.70 1.58
CA ALA A 47 -19.10 4.68 2.94
C ALA A 47 -20.19 4.39 4.00
N ILE A 48 -21.35 5.04 3.90
CA ILE A 48 -22.48 4.84 4.82
C ILE A 48 -22.99 3.40 4.74
N LEU A 49 -23.21 2.89 3.54
CA LEU A 49 -23.70 1.51 3.33
C LEU A 49 -22.71 0.47 3.85
N ALA A 50 -21.43 0.61 3.52
CA ALA A 50 -20.38 -0.28 4.03
C ALA A 50 -20.33 -0.26 5.57
N ARG A 51 -20.49 0.92 6.18
CA ARG A 51 -20.51 1.07 7.63
C ARG A 51 -21.74 0.42 8.29
N ALA A 52 -22.90 0.48 7.64
CA ALA A 52 -24.12 -0.18 8.10
C ALA A 52 -23.99 -1.71 8.01
N GLU A 53 -23.46 -2.23 6.92
CA GLU A 53 -23.16 -3.67 6.76
C GLU A 53 -22.19 -4.16 7.83
N GLN A 54 -21.14 -3.41 8.10
CA GLN A 54 -20.18 -3.75 9.16
C GLN A 54 -20.80 -3.76 10.56
N ALA A 55 -21.63 -2.78 10.87
CA ALA A 55 -22.33 -2.77 12.17
C ALA A 55 -23.18 -4.04 12.35
N THR A 56 -23.84 -4.47 11.27
CA THR A 56 -24.63 -5.71 11.26
C THR A 56 -23.76 -6.96 11.44
N LEU A 57 -22.61 -7.03 10.74
CA LEU A 57 -21.66 -8.13 10.86
C LEU A 57 -21.07 -8.21 12.27
N ARG A 58 -20.61 -7.10 12.83
CA ARG A 58 -20.08 -7.04 14.22
C ARG A 58 -21.11 -7.48 15.23
N ALA A 59 -22.37 -7.03 15.11
CA ALA A 59 -23.42 -7.45 16.01
C ALA A 59 -23.66 -8.97 15.97
N ARG A 60 -23.63 -9.56 14.78
CA ARG A 60 -23.73 -11.01 14.59
C ARG A 60 -22.53 -11.79 15.13
N GLU A 61 -21.32 -11.29 14.92
CA GLU A 61 -20.07 -11.86 15.43
C GLU A 61 -20.09 -11.85 16.96
N PHE A 62 -20.45 -10.74 17.58
CA PHE A 62 -20.61 -10.61 19.03
C PHE A 62 -21.63 -11.63 19.60
N GLN A 63 -22.78 -11.77 18.94
CA GLN A 63 -23.83 -12.68 19.37
C GLN A 63 -23.45 -14.15 19.19
N SER A 64 -22.63 -14.47 18.20
CA SER A 64 -22.25 -15.84 17.86
C SER A 64 -20.98 -16.34 18.56
N GLY A 65 -20.29 -15.48 19.31
CA GLY A 65 -18.97 -15.79 19.88
C GLY A 65 -17.90 -16.10 18.81
N LYS A 66 -18.15 -15.71 17.55
CA LYS A 66 -17.22 -15.96 16.46
C LYS A 66 -16.08 -14.95 16.47
N ARG A 67 -14.97 -15.36 15.88
CA ARG A 67 -13.74 -14.59 15.67
C ARG A 67 -14.03 -13.24 15.02
N SER A 68 -13.49 -12.17 15.57
CA SER A 68 -13.51 -10.88 14.90
C SER A 68 -12.67 -10.93 13.62
N THR A 69 -13.26 -10.55 12.50
CA THR A 69 -12.53 -10.47 11.22
C THR A 69 -11.83 -9.13 11.12
N LEU A 70 -10.51 -9.16 10.92
CA LEU A 70 -9.67 -8.00 10.64
C LEU A 70 -9.41 -7.89 9.15
N ARG A 71 -9.82 -6.79 8.54
CA ARG A 71 -9.57 -6.47 7.12
C ARG A 71 -8.33 -5.61 7.03
N VAL A 72 -7.28 -6.21 6.49
CA VAL A 72 -5.93 -5.62 6.45
C VAL A 72 -5.57 -5.23 5.04
N GLY A 73 -5.32 -3.95 4.82
CA GLY A 73 -4.82 -3.44 3.54
C GLY A 73 -3.30 -3.62 3.43
N LEU A 74 -2.86 -4.27 2.36
CA LEU A 74 -1.46 -4.59 2.15
C LEU A 74 -1.02 -4.18 0.74
N MET A 75 -0.01 -3.32 0.66
CA MET A 75 0.73 -3.14 -0.58
C MET A 75 1.61 -4.37 -0.86
N PRO A 76 1.99 -4.63 -2.11
CA PRO A 76 2.73 -5.85 -2.47
C PRO A 76 4.01 -6.10 -1.68
N SER A 77 4.77 -5.06 -1.35
CA SER A 77 5.99 -5.20 -0.54
C SER A 77 5.69 -5.54 0.93
N ALA A 78 4.59 -5.04 1.48
CA ALA A 78 4.18 -5.27 2.86
C ALA A 78 3.59 -6.67 3.07
N THR A 79 2.91 -7.24 2.07
CA THR A 79 2.31 -8.58 2.17
C THR A 79 3.35 -9.61 2.60
N GLN A 80 4.48 -9.67 1.92
CA GLN A 80 5.49 -10.68 2.20
C GLN A 80 6.36 -10.35 3.42
N SER A 81 6.63 -9.08 3.68
CA SER A 81 7.50 -8.66 4.78
C SER A 81 6.80 -8.56 6.13
N LEU A 82 5.49 -8.26 6.18
CA LEU A 82 4.76 -8.01 7.43
C LEU A 82 3.70 -9.07 7.74
N LEU A 83 2.93 -9.56 6.76
CA LEU A 83 1.80 -10.45 7.05
C LEU A 83 2.18 -11.72 7.82
N PRO A 84 3.29 -12.44 7.52
CA PRO A 84 3.66 -13.62 8.29
C PRO A 84 3.98 -13.31 9.76
N GLY A 85 4.61 -12.18 10.04
CA GLY A 85 4.91 -11.74 11.39
C GLY A 85 3.66 -11.32 12.16
N LEU A 86 2.76 -10.59 11.53
CA LEU A 86 1.46 -10.23 12.09
C LEU A 86 0.67 -11.47 12.53
N ILE A 87 0.54 -12.47 11.65
CA ILE A 87 -0.18 -13.72 11.95
C ILE A 87 0.45 -14.42 13.17
N ARG A 88 1.79 -14.51 13.22
CA ARG A 88 2.48 -15.12 14.36
C ARG A 88 2.21 -14.38 15.67
N ARG A 89 2.21 -13.05 15.65
CA ARG A 89 1.95 -12.22 16.85
C ARG A 89 0.50 -12.33 17.33
N PHE A 90 -0.48 -12.29 16.42
CA PHE A 90 -1.87 -12.51 16.78
C PHE A 90 -2.09 -13.88 17.42
N LYS A 91 -1.47 -14.92 16.87
CA LYS A 91 -1.51 -16.25 17.49
C LYS A 91 -0.86 -16.30 18.88
N ALA A 92 0.28 -15.63 19.04
CA ALA A 92 1.01 -15.60 20.31
C ALA A 92 0.27 -14.82 21.41
N SER A 93 -0.51 -13.80 21.03
CA SER A 93 -1.33 -13.01 21.98
C SER A 93 -2.68 -13.65 22.34
N ASN A 94 -2.96 -14.86 21.85
CA ASN A 94 -4.24 -15.56 22.01
C ASN A 94 -5.46 -14.74 21.55
N MET A 95 -5.26 -13.78 20.67
CA MET A 95 -6.36 -13.06 20.02
C MET A 95 -7.01 -13.96 18.97
N ASP A 96 -8.27 -14.30 19.20
CA ASP A 96 -9.03 -15.11 18.23
C ASP A 96 -9.55 -14.22 17.10
N VAL A 97 -8.68 -14.02 16.10
CA VAL A 97 -8.95 -13.17 14.93
C VAL A 97 -8.90 -13.97 13.64
N SER A 98 -9.79 -13.64 12.71
CA SER A 98 -9.71 -14.02 11.31
C SER A 98 -9.12 -12.85 10.54
N ILE A 99 -8.17 -13.09 9.62
CA ILE A 99 -7.54 -12.04 8.82
C ILE A 99 -8.05 -12.16 7.39
N GLU A 100 -8.65 -11.07 6.91
CA GLU A 100 -8.95 -10.87 5.49
C GLU A 100 -7.93 -9.89 4.91
N ALA A 101 -6.93 -10.43 4.20
CA ALA A 101 -5.88 -9.64 3.60
C ALA A 101 -6.34 -9.11 2.24
N GLN A 102 -6.44 -7.79 2.12
CA GLN A 102 -6.68 -7.12 0.84
C GLN A 102 -5.34 -6.70 0.25
N GLU A 103 -4.88 -7.50 -0.69
CA GLU A 103 -3.58 -7.33 -1.32
C GLU A 103 -3.63 -6.40 -2.54
N ARG A 104 -2.46 -5.86 -2.91
CA ARG A 104 -2.29 -5.00 -4.10
C ARG A 104 -3.15 -3.74 -4.10
N VAL A 105 -3.53 -3.27 -2.93
CA VAL A 105 -4.31 -2.04 -2.81
C VAL A 105 -3.33 -0.86 -2.76
N PRO A 106 -3.38 0.07 -3.72
CA PRO A 106 -2.56 1.29 -3.70
C PRO A 106 -2.80 2.13 -2.44
N SER A 107 -1.80 2.89 -2.01
CA SER A 107 -1.89 3.71 -0.78
C SER A 107 -3.10 4.65 -0.77
N SER A 108 -3.40 5.29 -1.91
CA SER A 108 -4.55 6.18 -2.06
C SER A 108 -5.88 5.45 -1.87
N ARG A 109 -6.02 4.25 -2.44
CA ARG A 109 -7.22 3.43 -2.28
C ARG A 109 -7.35 2.87 -0.87
N GLN A 110 -6.24 2.52 -0.20
CA GLN A 110 -6.30 2.09 1.20
C GLN A 110 -6.84 3.21 2.10
N LEU A 111 -6.40 4.45 1.89
CA LEU A 111 -6.91 5.60 2.65
C LEU A 111 -8.40 5.83 2.41
N GLN A 112 -8.87 5.68 1.17
CA GLN A 112 -10.30 5.76 0.86
C GLN A 112 -11.07 4.61 1.52
N ALA A 113 -10.58 3.37 1.42
CA ALA A 113 -11.17 2.19 2.06
C ALA A 113 -11.22 2.32 3.60
N MET A 114 -10.21 2.98 4.23
CA MET A 114 -10.24 3.31 5.65
C MET A 114 -11.39 4.27 6.00
N ARG A 115 -11.57 5.33 5.19
CA ARG A 115 -12.67 6.31 5.40
C ARG A 115 -14.03 5.66 5.23
N ASN A 116 -14.14 4.76 4.27
CA ASN A 116 -15.35 3.97 4.00
C ASN A 116 -15.52 2.82 4.99
N ALA A 117 -14.62 2.65 5.95
CA ALA A 117 -14.59 1.54 6.88
C ALA A 117 -14.58 0.14 6.19
N GLU A 118 -14.07 0.04 4.97
CA GLU A 118 -13.85 -1.21 4.23
C GLU A 118 -12.58 -1.93 4.71
N LEU A 119 -11.64 -1.20 5.33
CA LEU A 119 -10.44 -1.72 5.97
C LEU A 119 -10.43 -1.33 7.45
N ASP A 120 -9.86 -2.18 8.29
CA ASP A 120 -9.66 -1.92 9.71
C ASP A 120 -8.30 -1.26 9.96
N PHE A 121 -7.24 -1.79 9.38
CA PHE A 121 -5.92 -1.16 9.32
C PHE A 121 -5.18 -1.55 8.05
N GLY A 122 -4.06 -0.89 7.77
CA GLY A 122 -3.25 -1.20 6.60
C GLY A 122 -1.85 -0.59 6.65
N PHE A 123 -1.04 -0.98 5.68
CA PHE A 123 0.32 -0.47 5.54
C PHE A 123 0.45 0.22 4.20
N ILE A 124 0.86 1.49 4.23
CA ILE A 124 1.00 2.34 3.05
C ILE A 124 2.39 2.95 2.93
N ARG A 125 2.73 3.38 1.70
CA ARG A 125 3.79 4.36 1.43
C ARG A 125 3.11 5.66 1.06
N PRO A 126 3.20 6.69 1.91
CA PRO A 126 2.40 7.89 1.71
C PRO A 126 2.72 8.63 0.41
N GLY A 127 3.96 8.52 -0.12
CA GLY A 127 4.33 9.19 -1.37
C GLY A 127 4.01 10.68 -1.35
N SER A 128 3.15 11.10 -2.29
CA SER A 128 2.55 12.43 -2.37
C SER A 128 1.22 12.56 -1.62
N VAL A 129 0.74 11.50 -0.97
CA VAL A 129 -0.55 11.53 -0.26
C VAL A 129 -0.42 12.36 1.01
N VAL A 130 -1.16 13.46 1.07
CA VAL A 130 -1.22 14.37 2.20
C VAL A 130 -2.43 14.00 3.06
N GLY A 131 -2.19 13.65 4.33
CA GLY A 131 -3.22 13.37 5.33
C GLY A 131 -2.66 12.43 6.41
N GLN A 132 -2.61 12.91 7.66
CA GLN A 132 -2.04 12.14 8.77
C GLN A 132 -3.08 11.68 9.78
N SER A 133 -4.37 11.93 9.52
CA SER A 133 -5.43 11.66 10.50
C SER A 133 -5.65 10.16 10.78
N GLU A 134 -5.25 9.31 9.85
CA GLU A 134 -5.34 7.86 9.94
C GLU A 134 -4.01 7.18 10.31
N TRP A 135 -2.94 7.98 10.51
CA TRP A 135 -1.60 7.45 10.83
C TRP A 135 -1.52 7.01 12.29
N VAL A 136 -1.04 5.79 12.51
CA VAL A 136 -0.74 5.23 13.83
C VAL A 136 0.74 5.37 14.13
N CYS A 137 1.59 4.83 13.27
CA CYS A 137 3.04 4.96 13.36
C CYS A 137 3.70 4.86 11.98
N ALA A 138 4.94 5.29 11.89
CA ALA A 138 5.75 5.23 10.68
C ALA A 138 7.16 4.73 11.00
N ILE A 139 7.76 4.04 10.04
CA ILE A 139 9.17 3.67 10.06
C ILE A 139 9.89 4.21 8.82
N ASP A 140 11.20 4.43 8.93
CA ASP A 140 12.04 4.71 7.78
C ASP A 140 12.30 3.42 6.99
N ASP A 141 12.08 3.48 5.69
CA ASP A 141 12.33 2.39 4.75
C ASP A 141 13.12 2.93 3.56
N PRO A 142 14.43 3.17 3.75
CA PRO A 142 15.26 3.91 2.81
C PRO A 142 15.37 3.19 1.46
N TYR A 143 15.78 3.95 0.42
CA TYR A 143 16.02 3.37 -0.89
C TYR A 143 17.34 2.63 -0.93
N TRP A 144 17.31 1.42 -1.49
CA TRP A 144 18.44 0.58 -1.78
C TRP A 144 18.52 0.30 -3.26
N ILE A 145 19.69 -0.11 -3.72
CA ILE A 145 19.89 -0.62 -5.08
C ILE A 145 19.95 -2.14 -5.06
N ALA A 146 19.16 -2.77 -5.92
CA ALA A 146 19.24 -4.18 -6.24
C ALA A 146 20.13 -4.34 -7.49
N LEU A 147 21.14 -5.16 -7.39
CA LEU A 147 22.14 -5.45 -8.41
C LEU A 147 22.17 -6.95 -8.70
N PRO A 148 22.41 -7.40 -9.94
CA PRO A 148 22.82 -8.77 -10.18
C PRO A 148 24.04 -9.14 -9.32
N GLU A 149 24.12 -10.36 -8.79
CA GLU A 149 25.22 -10.73 -7.87
C GLU A 149 26.61 -10.61 -8.50
N ASN A 150 26.72 -10.78 -9.82
CA ASN A 150 27.97 -10.67 -10.59
C ASN A 150 28.23 -9.25 -11.13
N HIS A 151 27.44 -8.27 -10.73
CA HIS A 151 27.56 -6.89 -11.19
C HIS A 151 28.82 -6.24 -10.60
N ALA A 152 29.52 -5.38 -11.34
CA ALA A 152 30.74 -4.72 -10.88
C ALA A 152 30.51 -3.93 -9.56
N LEU A 153 29.36 -3.24 -9.44
CA LEU A 153 28.99 -2.51 -8.24
C LEU A 153 28.58 -3.41 -7.06
N ALA A 154 28.37 -4.72 -7.27
CA ALA A 154 28.06 -5.66 -6.21
C ALA A 154 29.29 -6.03 -5.36
N ASN A 155 30.49 -5.87 -5.89
CA ASN A 155 31.76 -6.22 -5.23
C ASN A 155 32.18 -5.24 -4.13
N THR A 156 31.56 -4.07 -4.03
CA THR A 156 31.83 -3.11 -2.96
C THR A 156 30.90 -3.33 -1.77
N THR A 157 31.40 -3.16 -0.56
CA THR A 157 30.58 -3.12 0.65
C THR A 157 30.12 -1.70 1.00
N LYS A 158 30.71 -0.67 0.37
CA LYS A 158 30.38 0.73 0.63
C LYS A 158 29.00 1.09 0.06
N PRO A 159 28.26 2.00 0.72
CA PRO A 159 27.09 2.60 0.13
C PRO A 159 27.40 3.24 -1.22
N LEU A 160 26.46 3.13 -2.17
CA LEU A 160 26.61 3.63 -3.53
C LEU A 160 25.92 4.98 -3.68
N PRO A 161 26.55 6.00 -4.25
CA PRO A 161 25.85 7.22 -4.63
C PRO A 161 24.91 6.93 -5.81
N VAL A 162 23.78 7.63 -5.89
CA VAL A 162 22.84 7.48 -7.01
C VAL A 162 23.51 7.73 -8.36
N THR A 163 24.49 8.65 -8.42
CA THR A 163 25.26 8.95 -9.63
C THR A 163 26.04 7.76 -10.20
N ALA A 164 26.40 6.76 -9.36
CA ALA A 164 27.06 5.54 -9.83
C ALA A 164 26.15 4.68 -10.73
N LEU A 165 24.87 4.97 -10.78
CA LEU A 165 23.88 4.22 -11.56
C LEU A 165 23.62 4.84 -12.94
N GLU A 166 24.23 5.99 -13.25
CA GLU A 166 24.03 6.71 -14.53
C GLU A 166 24.26 5.83 -15.78
N PRO A 167 25.33 4.98 -15.86
CA PRO A 167 25.58 4.14 -17.02
C PRO A 167 24.70 2.87 -17.09
N GLU A 168 23.85 2.64 -16.08
CA GLU A 168 23.19 1.34 -15.92
C GLU A 168 21.81 1.29 -16.61
N VAL A 169 21.45 0.09 -17.05
CA VAL A 169 20.09 -0.21 -17.51
C VAL A 169 19.21 -0.48 -16.29
N PHE A 170 18.03 0.14 -16.26
CA PHE A 170 17.11 0.01 -15.14
C PHE A 170 15.98 -0.98 -15.42
N VAL A 171 15.69 -1.78 -14.39
CA VAL A 171 14.43 -2.49 -14.21
C VAL A 171 13.60 -1.65 -13.21
N ALA A 172 12.49 -1.10 -13.64
CA ALA A 172 11.69 -0.19 -12.81
C ALA A 172 10.30 -0.75 -12.48
N PHE A 173 9.67 -0.16 -11.49
CA PHE A 173 8.25 -0.37 -11.24
C PHE A 173 7.44 0.23 -12.38
N SER A 174 6.36 -0.43 -12.81
CA SER A 174 5.55 0.06 -13.92
C SER A 174 4.76 1.32 -13.54
N ARG A 175 4.76 2.33 -14.41
CA ARG A 175 3.95 3.54 -14.25
C ARG A 175 2.45 3.24 -14.20
N TYR A 176 2.01 2.15 -14.82
CA TYR A 176 0.61 1.72 -14.85
C TYR A 176 0.16 0.93 -13.60
N ALA A 177 1.06 0.75 -12.61
CA ALA A 177 0.78 -0.04 -11.41
C ALA A 177 0.05 0.74 -10.30
N GLU A 178 -0.55 1.89 -10.60
CA GLU A 178 -1.19 2.79 -9.62
C GLU A 178 -0.28 3.11 -8.41
N SER A 179 1.03 3.20 -8.65
CA SER A 179 2.05 3.42 -7.63
C SER A 179 2.97 4.57 -8.05
N ASP A 180 3.22 5.50 -7.13
CA ASP A 180 4.15 6.62 -7.32
C ASP A 180 5.62 6.17 -7.44
N PHE A 181 5.90 4.86 -7.31
CA PHE A 181 7.27 4.36 -7.18
C PHE A 181 8.09 4.52 -8.47
N PHE A 182 7.45 4.47 -9.64
CA PHE A 182 8.13 4.79 -10.90
C PHE A 182 8.64 6.22 -10.91
N ASP A 183 7.76 7.17 -10.57
CA ASP A 183 8.08 8.59 -10.58
C ASP A 183 9.08 8.94 -9.46
N GLN A 184 9.04 8.22 -8.34
CA GLN A 184 10.06 8.35 -7.28
C GLN A 184 11.44 7.92 -7.77
N THR A 185 11.55 6.79 -8.49
CA THR A 185 12.83 6.34 -9.07
C THR A 185 13.37 7.35 -10.07
N ALA A 186 12.52 7.84 -10.97
CA ALA A 186 12.90 8.88 -11.94
C ALA A 186 13.38 10.15 -11.25
N SER A 187 12.63 10.64 -10.25
CA SER A 187 12.99 11.84 -9.49
C SER A 187 14.30 11.70 -8.73
N LEU A 188 14.64 10.51 -8.21
CA LEU A 188 15.92 10.27 -7.54
C LEU A 188 17.10 10.38 -8.52
N CYS A 189 16.96 9.83 -9.72
CA CYS A 189 17.97 9.91 -10.76
C CYS A 189 18.10 11.34 -11.31
N GLU A 190 16.98 12.03 -11.54
CA GLU A 190 16.95 13.42 -11.99
C GLU A 190 17.60 14.37 -10.97
N ALA A 191 17.36 14.17 -9.68
CA ALA A 191 18.02 14.91 -8.61
C ALA A 191 19.54 14.65 -8.54
N ALA A 192 20.00 13.49 -9.04
CA ALA A 192 21.41 13.14 -9.18
C ALA A 192 22.02 13.59 -10.52
N GLY A 193 21.24 14.26 -11.39
CA GLY A 193 21.70 14.88 -12.65
C GLY A 193 21.55 14.02 -13.89
N PHE A 194 20.87 12.86 -13.85
CA PHE A 194 20.68 12.00 -15.00
C PHE A 194 19.26 11.44 -15.12
N LYS A 195 18.89 10.96 -16.30
CA LYS A 195 17.65 10.21 -16.53
C LYS A 195 17.94 8.71 -16.58
N PRO A 196 17.19 7.87 -15.84
CA PRO A 196 17.43 6.43 -15.86
C PRO A 196 17.06 5.83 -17.24
N ASP A 197 17.92 4.96 -17.78
CA ASP A 197 17.62 4.14 -18.97
C ASP A 197 16.70 2.97 -18.59
N VAL A 198 15.40 3.22 -18.49
CA VAL A 198 14.41 2.20 -18.11
C VAL A 198 14.04 1.37 -19.32
N ARG A 199 14.53 0.14 -19.40
CA ARG A 199 14.21 -0.81 -20.49
C ARG A 199 13.20 -1.87 -20.08
N HIS A 200 13.11 -2.18 -18.80
CA HIS A 200 12.24 -3.24 -18.28
C HIS A 200 11.37 -2.71 -17.16
N THR A 201 10.11 -3.16 -17.12
CA THR A 201 9.17 -2.78 -16.07
C THR A 201 8.37 -3.96 -15.56
N ALA A 202 8.01 -3.95 -14.27
CA ALA A 202 7.09 -4.90 -13.68
C ALA A 202 6.16 -4.19 -12.67
N THR A 203 5.04 -4.82 -12.35
CA THR A 203 4.03 -4.28 -11.40
C THR A 203 4.21 -4.75 -9.96
N GLN A 204 5.20 -5.62 -9.71
CA GLN A 204 5.49 -6.20 -8.40
C GLN A 204 6.99 -6.15 -8.13
N PHE A 205 7.40 -5.79 -6.90
CA PHE A 205 8.81 -5.75 -6.53
C PHE A 205 9.50 -7.12 -6.70
N MET A 206 8.80 -8.22 -6.42
CA MET A 206 9.38 -9.56 -6.63
C MET A 206 9.70 -9.83 -8.09
N SER A 207 8.86 -9.37 -9.02
CA SER A 207 9.14 -9.47 -10.46
C SER A 207 10.31 -8.58 -10.87
N VAL A 208 10.39 -7.37 -10.32
CA VAL A 208 11.56 -6.47 -10.51
C VAL A 208 12.83 -7.16 -10.05
N LEU A 209 12.84 -7.73 -8.82
CA LEU A 209 14.01 -8.43 -8.28
C LEU A 209 14.35 -9.70 -9.06
N ALA A 210 13.36 -10.44 -9.58
CA ALA A 210 13.59 -11.59 -10.45
C ALA A 210 14.26 -11.18 -11.77
N MET A 211 13.85 -10.07 -12.38
CA MET A 211 14.49 -9.51 -13.57
C MET A 211 15.93 -9.07 -13.30
N VAL A 212 16.17 -8.43 -12.15
CA VAL A 212 17.53 -8.08 -11.70
C VAL A 212 18.38 -9.33 -11.52
N SER A 213 17.88 -10.37 -10.85
CA SER A 213 18.63 -11.62 -10.67
C SER A 213 19.01 -12.32 -11.99
N SER A 214 18.22 -12.05 -13.04
CA SER A 214 18.48 -12.56 -14.40
C SER A 214 19.46 -11.69 -15.21
N GLY A 215 20.00 -10.63 -14.62
CA GLY A 215 20.97 -9.74 -15.27
C GLY A 215 20.40 -8.72 -16.25
N LEU A 216 19.07 -8.46 -16.21
CA LEU A 216 18.44 -7.50 -17.13
C LEU A 216 18.73 -6.03 -16.79
N GLY A 217 19.30 -5.75 -15.62
CA GLY A 217 19.65 -4.41 -15.18
C GLY A 217 19.63 -4.26 -13.67
N VAL A 218 19.64 -3.02 -13.20
CA VAL A 218 19.61 -2.66 -11.78
C VAL A 218 18.26 -2.06 -11.38
N ALA A 219 17.92 -2.07 -10.09
CA ALA A 219 16.64 -1.51 -9.64
C ALA A 219 16.78 -0.75 -8.31
N ILE A 220 16.21 0.44 -8.22
CA ILE A 220 16.01 1.14 -6.94
C ILE A 220 14.75 0.54 -6.30
N VAL A 221 14.89 0.10 -5.05
CA VAL A 221 13.79 -0.54 -4.29
C VAL A 221 13.81 -0.09 -2.83
N PRO A 222 12.70 -0.19 -2.08
CA PRO A 222 12.73 0.03 -0.63
C PRO A 222 13.58 -1.02 0.08
N ALA A 223 14.23 -0.63 1.16
CA ALA A 223 15.10 -1.52 1.94
C ALA A 223 14.36 -2.76 2.50
N SER A 224 13.06 -2.63 2.79
CA SER A 224 12.22 -3.77 3.20
C SER A 224 12.19 -4.90 2.16
N CYS A 225 12.41 -4.61 0.89
CA CYS A 225 12.53 -5.62 -0.16
C CYS A 225 13.80 -6.45 -0.04
N ALA A 226 14.84 -5.97 0.68
CA ALA A 226 16.10 -6.70 0.86
C ALA A 226 15.94 -7.99 1.67
N ILE A 227 14.93 -8.06 2.54
CA ILE A 227 14.61 -9.26 3.34
C ILE A 227 14.09 -10.39 2.45
N LEU A 228 13.52 -10.03 1.31
CA LEU A 228 12.87 -10.94 0.37
C LEU A 228 13.69 -11.13 -0.92
N ALA A 229 14.89 -10.58 -0.98
CA ALA A 229 15.72 -10.63 -2.18
C ALA A 229 16.00 -12.10 -2.59
N PRO A 230 15.70 -12.50 -3.83
CA PRO A 230 15.98 -13.85 -4.30
C PRO A 230 17.49 -14.06 -4.41
N ARG A 231 17.90 -15.34 -4.56
CA ARG A 231 19.29 -15.66 -4.93
C ARG A 231 19.64 -14.95 -6.24
N GLY A 232 20.91 -14.57 -6.38
CA GLY A 232 21.37 -13.83 -7.57
C GLY A 232 21.17 -12.33 -7.51
N VAL A 233 20.63 -11.79 -6.38
CA VAL A 233 20.51 -10.34 -6.15
C VAL A 233 21.36 -9.90 -4.98
N THR A 234 22.20 -8.93 -5.22
CA THR A 234 22.95 -8.19 -4.19
C THR A 234 22.28 -6.85 -3.92
N MET A 235 22.03 -6.57 -2.65
CA MET A 235 21.42 -5.32 -2.21
C MET A 235 22.48 -4.38 -1.62
N ARG A 236 22.45 -3.10 -1.99
CA ARG A 236 23.36 -2.06 -1.48
C ARG A 236 22.59 -0.82 -1.04
N LEU A 237 23.06 -0.18 0.01
CA LEU A 237 22.51 1.09 0.46
C LEU A 237 22.83 2.18 -0.57
N LEU A 238 21.81 3.01 -0.89
CA LEU A 238 21.98 4.21 -1.70
C LEU A 238 22.28 5.43 -0.81
N THR A 239 23.19 6.27 -1.28
CA THR A 239 23.52 7.58 -0.68
C THR A 239 23.24 8.71 -1.67
N GLY A 240 23.19 9.94 -1.16
CA GLY A 240 22.83 11.10 -2.00
C GLY A 240 21.33 11.22 -2.29
N VAL A 241 20.51 10.51 -1.53
CA VAL A 241 19.06 10.53 -1.66
C VAL A 241 18.49 11.60 -0.74
N ALA A 242 17.94 12.67 -1.32
CA ALA A 242 17.35 13.76 -0.56
C ALA A 242 15.98 13.39 0.07
N ARG A 243 15.27 12.42 -0.50
CA ARG A 243 13.93 12.01 -0.08
C ARG A 243 13.98 10.65 0.62
N LYS A 244 13.44 10.59 1.83
CA LYS A 244 13.28 9.32 2.55
C LYS A 244 11.97 8.65 2.15
N SER A 245 12.01 7.33 1.94
CA SER A 245 10.82 6.50 1.87
C SER A 245 10.41 6.09 3.27
N GLN A 246 9.10 6.05 3.51
CA GLN A 246 8.53 5.58 4.77
C GLN A 246 7.49 4.49 4.52
N LEU A 247 7.36 3.61 5.49
CA LEU A 247 6.25 2.67 5.58
C LEU A 247 5.42 3.04 6.80
N VAL A 248 4.12 3.22 6.60
CA VAL A 248 3.19 3.78 7.59
C VAL A 248 2.08 2.79 7.88
N LEU A 249 1.82 2.57 9.16
CA LEU A 249 0.62 1.89 9.64
C LEU A 249 -0.52 2.91 9.71
N ILE A 250 -1.62 2.63 9.05
CA ILE A 250 -2.84 3.42 9.11
C ILE A 250 -3.98 2.58 9.69
N ALA A 251 -4.94 3.22 10.36
CA ALA A 251 -6.10 2.56 10.93
C ALA A 251 -7.38 3.39 10.79
N ASN A 252 -8.53 2.71 10.77
CA ASN A 252 -9.80 3.41 10.82
C ASN A 252 -10.09 3.96 12.23
N LYS A 253 -10.92 4.99 12.30
CA LYS A 253 -11.22 5.69 13.57
C LYS A 253 -11.88 4.77 14.60
N ALA A 254 -12.68 3.79 14.18
CA ALA A 254 -13.36 2.90 15.09
C ALA A 254 -12.36 1.99 15.83
N LEU A 255 -11.35 1.50 15.12
CA LEU A 255 -10.29 0.67 15.71
C LEU A 255 -9.44 1.46 16.70
N LEU A 256 -9.23 2.75 16.47
CA LEU A 256 -8.49 3.63 17.39
C LEU A 256 -9.22 3.93 18.71
N GLN A 257 -10.54 3.79 18.74
CA GLN A 257 -11.38 4.17 19.89
C GLN A 257 -11.74 3.00 20.83
N ASP A 258 -11.43 1.76 20.44
CA ASP A 258 -11.80 0.54 21.16
C ASP A 258 -10.55 -0.11 21.76
N GLU A 259 -10.63 -0.60 23.01
CA GLU A 259 -9.49 -1.26 23.70
C GLU A 259 -8.98 -2.49 22.96
N TRP A 260 -9.88 -3.28 22.40
CA TRP A 260 -9.51 -4.41 21.57
C TRP A 260 -8.78 -3.95 20.29
N GLY A 261 -9.29 -2.89 19.66
CA GLY A 261 -8.67 -2.26 18.50
C GLY A 261 -7.27 -1.72 18.79
N GLN A 262 -7.07 -1.09 19.95
CA GLN A 262 -5.76 -0.63 20.40
C GLN A 262 -4.78 -1.80 20.55
N SER A 263 -5.21 -2.92 21.14
CA SER A 263 -4.38 -4.13 21.25
C SER A 263 -4.00 -4.71 19.88
N VAL A 264 -4.93 -4.67 18.90
CA VAL A 264 -4.64 -5.05 17.50
C VAL A 264 -3.56 -4.14 16.90
N LEU A 265 -3.68 -2.83 17.10
CA LEU A 265 -2.76 -1.85 16.55
C LEU A 265 -1.38 -1.91 17.21
N GLU A 266 -1.29 -2.20 18.50
CA GLU A 266 -0.03 -2.44 19.19
C GLU A 266 0.73 -3.63 18.57
N ILE A 267 0.03 -4.72 18.26
CA ILE A 267 0.62 -5.87 17.56
C ILE A 267 1.12 -5.48 16.17
N ALA A 268 0.32 -4.72 15.42
CA ALA A 268 0.69 -4.26 14.09
C ALA A 268 1.90 -3.30 14.13
N GLU A 269 1.96 -2.40 15.11
CA GLU A 269 3.09 -1.51 15.34
C GLU A 269 4.36 -2.28 15.71
N GLN A 270 4.26 -3.25 16.62
CA GLN A 270 5.38 -4.10 16.99
C GLN A 270 5.97 -4.84 15.78
N GLU A 271 5.12 -5.32 14.86
CA GLU A 271 5.60 -5.97 13.65
C GLU A 271 6.26 -4.98 12.70
N LEU A 272 5.71 -3.78 12.54
CA LEU A 272 6.31 -2.74 11.71
C LEU A 272 7.70 -2.33 12.24
N ARG A 273 7.84 -2.15 13.55
CA ARG A 273 9.13 -1.87 14.21
C ARG A 273 10.11 -3.05 14.15
N ALA A 274 9.60 -4.29 14.15
CA ALA A 274 10.45 -5.47 13.95
C ALA A 274 11.03 -5.50 12.54
N LEU A 275 10.24 -5.11 11.53
CA LEU A 275 10.71 -4.95 10.16
C LEU A 275 11.80 -3.88 10.07
N GLU A 276 11.64 -2.72 10.70
CA GLU A 276 12.63 -1.65 10.75
C GLU A 276 13.98 -2.16 11.31
N LYS A 277 13.93 -2.89 12.44
CA LYS A 277 15.13 -3.50 13.05
C LYS A 277 15.76 -4.54 12.11
N ALA A 278 14.96 -5.34 11.40
CA ALA A 278 15.45 -6.32 10.46
C ALA A 278 16.14 -5.66 9.26
N VAL A 279 15.58 -4.60 8.71
CA VAL A 279 16.17 -3.78 7.64
C VAL A 279 17.49 -3.18 8.11
N HIS A 280 17.52 -2.60 9.31
CA HIS A 280 18.74 -2.01 9.88
C HIS A 280 19.83 -3.07 10.08
N LYS A 281 19.48 -4.25 10.57
CA LYS A 281 20.41 -5.37 10.76
C LYS A 281 21.03 -5.85 9.44
N VAL A 282 20.22 -5.93 8.37
CA VAL A 282 20.73 -6.27 7.02
C VAL A 282 21.66 -5.17 6.51
N ALA A 283 21.35 -3.90 6.79
CA ALA A 283 22.19 -2.77 6.44
C ALA A 283 23.57 -2.83 7.13
N VAL A 284 23.61 -3.21 8.41
CA VAL A 284 24.85 -3.32 9.18
C VAL A 284 25.66 -4.56 8.78
N ALA A 285 25.00 -5.70 8.55
CA ALA A 285 25.68 -6.95 8.16
C ALA A 285 26.30 -6.91 6.75
N ARG A 286 25.92 -5.94 5.93
CA ARG A 286 26.41 -5.76 4.55
C ARG A 286 27.30 -4.52 4.39
N ARG A 287 27.72 -3.89 5.51
CA ARG A 287 28.80 -2.90 5.59
C ARG A 287 30.14 -3.58 5.77
#